data_16ac47da5c1e28ce56d92b9a835a29bf
#
_entry.id   16ac47da5c1e28ce56d92b9a835a29bf
#
_cell.length_a   1.000
_cell.length_b   1.000
_cell.length_c   1.000
_cell.angle_alpha   90.00
_cell.angle_beta   90.00
_cell.angle_gamma   90.00
#
_symmetry.space_group_name_H-M   'P 1'
#
loop_
_entity.id
_entity.type
_entity.pdbx_description
1 polymer ?
#
loop_
_entity_poly.entity_id
_entity_poly.type
_entity_poly.pdbx_seq_one_letter_code
_entity_poly.pdbx_strand_id
1 'polypeptide(L)'
;MHQNIKRLILLMHCPDQKGIIAAVTNFINSRNGNITYIDQYVDRLHGAFFMRISIESMNNSIDFNTFKGDFAKKFSSSLNLKCNFYQEDKLPKLGVFVSKYDHCLYDILTQQRSGKLKCEIPFILSNHVDLEYIATQFDIPFYHVPVTKETKQEAEIEQLRILTKHKIDCIVLARYMQIVSKNLIDVYPSKI
;
A
#
# COMPACT_ATOMS: atom_id res chain seq x y z
N MET A 1 13.91 21.19 18.32
CA MET A 1 14.02 21.35 16.85
C MET A 1 13.59 20.04 16.21
N HIS A 2 12.42 19.98 15.57
CA HIS A 2 12.01 18.78 14.83
C HIS A 2 12.89 18.68 13.56
N GLN A 3 13.77 17.70 13.51
CA GLN A 3 14.48 17.37 12.28
C GLN A 3 13.46 16.94 11.23
N ASN A 4 13.45 17.60 10.09
CA ASN A 4 12.58 17.24 8.98
C ASN A 4 13.17 15.98 8.30
N ILE A 5 12.77 14.81 8.79
CA ILE A 5 13.21 13.51 8.27
C ILE A 5 12.23 13.08 7.19
N LYS A 6 12.71 13.01 5.96
CA LYS A 6 11.95 12.41 4.86
C LYS A 6 12.36 10.95 4.69
N ARG A 7 11.37 10.09 4.44
CA ARG A 7 11.58 8.65 4.25
C ARG A 7 11.13 8.21 2.87
N LEU A 8 11.95 7.37 2.25
CA LEU A 8 11.67 6.74 0.98
C LEU A 8 11.76 5.22 1.13
N ILE A 9 10.74 4.51 0.69
CA ILE A 9 10.73 3.05 0.62
C ILE A 9 11.04 2.66 -0.81
N LEU A 10 12.07 1.83 -1.00
CA LEU A 10 12.41 1.18 -2.25
C LEU A 10 11.96 -0.28 -2.19
N LEU A 11 11.10 -0.67 -3.11
CA LEU A 11 10.82 -2.07 -3.41
C LEU A 11 11.47 -2.42 -4.74
N MET A 12 12.25 -3.49 -4.80
CA MET A 12 12.91 -3.89 -6.02
C MET A 12 12.93 -5.41 -6.19
N HIS A 13 13.00 -5.83 -7.44
CA HIS A 13 13.29 -7.22 -7.80
C HIS A 13 14.12 -7.30 -9.07
N CYS A 14 14.95 -8.34 -9.18
CA CYS A 14 15.79 -8.63 -10.33
C CYS A 14 16.14 -10.13 -10.34
N PRO A 15 16.78 -10.65 -11.40
CA PRO A 15 17.43 -11.97 -11.36
C PRO A 15 18.45 -12.02 -10.22
N ASP A 16 18.51 -13.15 -9.49
CA ASP A 16 19.46 -13.32 -8.38
C ASP A 16 20.89 -13.43 -8.89
N GLN A 17 21.77 -12.64 -8.32
CA GLN A 17 23.21 -12.65 -8.62
C GLN A 17 24.04 -12.07 -7.47
N LYS A 18 25.33 -12.35 -7.48
CA LYS A 18 26.26 -11.82 -6.48
C LYS A 18 26.36 -10.28 -6.56
N GLY A 19 26.44 -9.64 -5.39
CA GLY A 19 26.77 -8.21 -5.28
C GLY A 19 25.59 -7.24 -5.37
N ILE A 20 24.33 -7.70 -5.53
CA ILE A 20 23.15 -6.84 -5.59
C ILE A 20 23.06 -5.94 -4.37
N ILE A 21 23.11 -6.52 -3.16
CA ILE A 21 23.01 -5.78 -1.91
C ILE A 21 24.11 -4.72 -1.82
N ALA A 22 25.36 -5.11 -2.06
CA ALA A 22 26.50 -4.19 -2.01
C ALA A 22 26.37 -3.05 -3.02
N ALA A 23 25.96 -3.33 -4.25
CA ALA A 23 25.78 -2.31 -5.28
C ALA A 23 24.70 -1.30 -4.91
N VAL A 24 23.58 -1.76 -4.39
CA VAL A 24 22.43 -0.92 -4.02
C VAL A 24 22.74 -0.11 -2.75
N THR A 25 23.30 -0.73 -1.71
CA THR A 25 23.65 -0.01 -0.46
C THR A 25 24.76 1.01 -0.66
N ASN A 26 25.77 0.72 -1.48
CA ASN A 26 26.81 1.67 -1.85
C ASN A 26 26.23 2.86 -2.64
N PHE A 27 25.26 2.64 -3.53
CA PHE A 27 24.59 3.73 -4.23
C PHE A 27 23.84 4.64 -3.24
N ILE A 28 23.07 4.07 -2.31
CA ILE A 28 22.33 4.82 -1.29
C ILE A 28 23.29 5.64 -0.44
N ASN A 29 24.37 5.02 0.05
CA ASN A 29 25.39 5.68 0.86
C ASN A 29 26.06 6.83 0.11
N SER A 30 26.43 6.65 -1.18
CA SER A 30 27.06 7.69 -2.01
C SER A 30 26.17 8.92 -2.25
N ARG A 31 24.88 8.82 -1.96
CA ARG A 31 23.88 9.90 -2.02
C ARG A 31 23.45 10.39 -0.65
N ASN A 32 24.24 10.12 0.41
CA ASN A 32 23.97 10.50 1.79
C ASN A 32 22.63 9.93 2.34
N GLY A 33 22.19 8.78 1.82
CA GLY A 33 21.02 8.07 2.32
C GLY A 33 21.38 7.21 3.53
N ASN A 34 20.59 7.34 4.62
CA ASN A 34 20.68 6.45 5.76
C ASN A 34 19.69 5.31 5.61
N ILE A 35 20.15 4.06 5.68
CA ILE A 35 19.29 2.88 5.62
C ILE A 35 18.83 2.55 7.03
N THR A 36 17.53 2.62 7.29
CA THR A 36 16.92 2.33 8.59
C THR A 36 16.23 0.97 8.65
N TYR A 37 15.94 0.39 7.50
CA TYR A 37 15.37 -0.94 7.38
C TYR A 37 15.81 -1.57 6.07
N ILE A 38 16.16 -2.85 6.11
CA ILE A 38 16.42 -3.67 4.94
C ILE A 38 15.85 -5.07 5.17
N ASP A 39 15.13 -5.57 4.19
CA ASP A 39 14.67 -6.94 4.14
C ASP A 39 14.85 -7.48 2.71
N GLN A 40 15.16 -8.77 2.59
CA GLN A 40 15.42 -9.39 1.31
C GLN A 40 14.95 -10.85 1.28
N TYR A 41 14.58 -11.29 0.10
CA TYR A 41 14.18 -12.67 -0.16
C TYR A 41 14.73 -13.16 -1.49
N VAL A 42 15.22 -14.39 -1.51
CA VAL A 42 15.66 -15.07 -2.74
C VAL A 42 14.70 -16.21 -3.05
N ASP A 43 13.96 -16.06 -4.13
CA ASP A 43 13.21 -17.17 -4.72
C ASP A 43 14.14 -18.06 -5.52
N ARG A 44 14.60 -19.14 -4.89
CA ARG A 44 15.53 -20.09 -5.52
C ARG A 44 14.89 -20.88 -6.66
N LEU A 45 13.57 -21.05 -6.65
CA LEU A 45 12.86 -21.78 -7.69
C LEU A 45 12.86 -21.02 -9.01
N HIS A 46 12.65 -19.70 -8.94
CA HIS A 46 12.58 -18.83 -10.13
C HIS A 46 13.85 -18.00 -10.35
N GLY A 47 14.86 -18.14 -9.49
CA GLY A 47 16.11 -17.39 -9.58
C GLY A 47 15.90 -15.86 -9.44
N ALA A 48 14.94 -15.45 -8.60
CA ALA A 48 14.57 -14.06 -8.44
C ALA A 48 14.96 -13.53 -7.06
N PHE A 49 15.53 -12.32 -7.04
CA PHE A 49 15.89 -11.58 -5.83
C PHE A 49 14.88 -10.46 -5.59
N PHE A 50 14.39 -10.33 -4.38
CA PHE A 50 13.48 -9.28 -3.91
C PHE A 50 14.12 -8.54 -2.76
N MET A 51 13.96 -7.21 -2.71
CA MET A 51 14.46 -6.43 -1.59
C MET A 51 13.55 -5.23 -1.31
N ARG A 52 13.37 -4.96 -0.02
CA ARG A 52 12.72 -3.76 0.53
C ARG A 52 13.73 -2.98 1.35
N ILE A 53 13.88 -1.70 1.08
CA ILE A 53 14.76 -0.80 1.83
C ILE A 53 13.97 0.44 2.24
N SER A 54 14.12 0.87 3.50
CA SER A 54 13.70 2.19 3.95
C SER A 54 14.92 3.11 4.06
N ILE A 55 14.84 4.24 3.38
CA ILE A 55 15.93 5.22 3.25
C ILE A 55 15.48 6.51 3.91
N GLU A 56 16.24 7.01 4.86
CA GLU A 56 16.04 8.32 5.47
C GLU A 56 16.98 9.37 4.88
N SER A 57 16.44 10.56 4.65
CA SER A 57 17.18 11.77 4.31
C SER A 57 17.04 12.76 5.44
N MET A 58 18.15 13.10 6.08
CA MET A 58 18.19 14.14 7.11
C MET A 58 18.33 15.52 6.45
N ASN A 59 17.55 16.50 6.94
CA ASN A 59 17.64 17.89 6.50
C ASN A 59 17.54 18.09 4.98
N ASN A 60 16.71 17.29 4.30
CA ASN A 60 16.58 17.32 2.83
C ASN A 60 17.90 17.10 2.07
N SER A 61 18.85 16.38 2.63
CA SER A 61 20.14 16.10 1.99
C SER A 61 20.03 15.31 0.68
N ILE A 62 18.86 14.67 0.44
CA ILE A 62 18.56 13.93 -0.78
C ILE A 62 17.35 14.53 -1.47
N ASP A 63 17.51 14.91 -2.73
CA ASP A 63 16.36 15.09 -3.63
C ASP A 63 15.89 13.71 -4.12
N PHE A 64 14.79 13.24 -3.57
CA PHE A 64 14.25 11.93 -3.91
C PHE A 64 13.82 11.80 -5.38
N ASN A 65 13.50 12.87 -6.08
CA ASN A 65 13.14 12.78 -7.49
C ASN A 65 14.38 12.48 -8.33
N THR A 66 15.46 13.22 -8.13
CA THR A 66 16.77 12.96 -8.77
C THR A 66 17.30 11.57 -8.38
N PHE A 67 17.19 11.20 -7.08
CA PHE A 67 17.60 9.89 -6.59
C PHE A 67 16.92 8.73 -7.33
N LYS A 68 15.58 8.79 -7.50
CA LYS A 68 14.78 7.77 -8.21
C LYS A 68 15.25 7.63 -9.67
N GLY A 69 15.45 8.76 -10.35
CA GLY A 69 15.90 8.77 -11.74
C GLY A 69 17.30 8.17 -11.90
N ASP A 70 18.26 8.57 -11.08
CA ASP A 70 19.63 8.06 -11.10
C ASP A 70 19.72 6.58 -10.74
N PHE A 71 18.91 6.14 -9.75
CA PHE A 71 18.83 4.74 -9.36
C PHE A 71 18.31 3.87 -10.50
N ALA A 72 17.20 4.26 -11.11
CA ALA A 72 16.61 3.54 -12.22
C ALA A 72 17.60 3.47 -13.41
N LYS A 73 18.22 4.59 -13.76
CA LYS A 73 19.22 4.66 -14.86
C LYS A 73 20.43 3.76 -14.61
N LYS A 74 20.89 3.68 -13.36
CA LYS A 74 22.07 2.86 -13.02
C LYS A 74 21.78 1.37 -13.03
N PHE A 75 20.62 0.94 -12.52
CA PHE A 75 20.36 -0.47 -12.22
C PHE A 75 19.39 -1.16 -13.19
N SER A 76 18.59 -0.42 -13.98
CA SER A 76 17.65 -1.04 -14.91
C SER A 76 18.34 -1.93 -15.95
N SER A 77 19.44 -1.48 -16.52
CA SER A 77 20.19 -2.23 -17.54
C SER A 77 21.26 -3.15 -16.95
N SER A 78 21.97 -2.71 -15.88
CA SER A 78 23.08 -3.49 -15.31
C SER A 78 22.63 -4.72 -14.52
N LEU A 79 21.47 -4.65 -13.87
CA LEU A 79 20.91 -5.73 -13.04
C LEU A 79 19.57 -6.27 -13.58
N ASN A 80 19.08 -5.76 -14.72
CA ASN A 80 17.69 -6.01 -15.17
C ASN A 80 16.67 -5.79 -14.04
N LEU A 81 16.87 -4.71 -13.27
CA LEU A 81 16.18 -4.43 -12.04
C LEU A 81 14.90 -3.66 -12.33
N LYS A 82 13.80 -4.12 -11.72
CA LYS A 82 12.53 -3.38 -11.63
C LYS A 82 12.36 -2.86 -10.21
N CYS A 83 11.95 -1.59 -10.08
CA CYS A 83 11.79 -0.97 -8.78
C CYS A 83 10.59 -0.02 -8.72
N ASN A 84 10.03 0.10 -7.52
CA ASN A 84 9.02 1.07 -7.16
C ASN A 84 9.48 1.85 -5.94
N PHE A 85 9.13 3.14 -5.88
CA PHE A 85 9.47 4.02 -4.77
C PHE A 85 8.20 4.59 -4.15
N TYR A 86 8.12 4.53 -2.83
CA TYR A 86 7.01 5.06 -2.04
C TYR A 86 7.54 6.06 -1.01
N GLN A 87 6.85 7.17 -0.82
CA GLN A 87 7.17 8.12 0.24
C GLN A 87 6.38 7.73 1.50
N GLU A 88 7.06 7.62 2.64
CA GLU A 88 6.42 7.17 3.89
C GLU A 88 5.58 8.27 4.55
N ASP A 89 5.75 9.52 4.14
CA ASP A 89 4.97 10.65 4.63
C ASP A 89 3.51 10.68 4.11
N LYS A 90 3.23 9.93 3.06
CA LYS A 90 1.88 9.78 2.53
C LYS A 90 1.25 8.47 3.01
N LEU A 91 0.32 8.58 3.95
CA LEU A 91 -0.45 7.42 4.40
C LEU A 91 -1.32 6.88 3.27
N PRO A 92 -1.31 5.56 3.03
CA PRO A 92 -2.20 4.95 2.04
C PRO A 92 -3.65 5.07 2.51
N LYS A 93 -4.56 5.28 1.57
CA LYS A 93 -6.02 5.33 1.81
C LYS A 93 -6.62 3.96 1.59
N LEU A 94 -7.18 3.39 2.64
CA LEU A 94 -7.83 2.08 2.60
C LEU A 94 -9.35 2.23 2.51
N GLY A 95 -9.98 1.60 1.52
CA GLY A 95 -11.43 1.38 1.51
C GLY A 95 -11.73 0.05 2.21
N VAL A 96 -12.41 0.09 3.36
CA VAL A 96 -12.71 -1.12 4.13
C VAL A 96 -14.09 -1.63 3.78
N PHE A 97 -14.15 -2.84 3.20
CA PHE A 97 -15.39 -3.50 2.82
C PHE A 97 -15.77 -4.55 3.86
N VAL A 98 -17.00 -4.50 4.33
CA VAL A 98 -17.53 -5.38 5.40
C VAL A 98 -18.90 -5.95 5.01
N SER A 99 -19.37 -6.96 5.75
CA SER A 99 -20.75 -7.45 5.71
C SER A 99 -21.39 -7.36 7.12
N LYS A 100 -21.73 -8.50 7.74
CA LYS A 100 -22.45 -8.54 9.03
C LYS A 100 -21.55 -8.70 10.25
N TYR A 101 -20.35 -9.28 10.08
CA TYR A 101 -19.47 -9.64 11.20
C TYR A 101 -18.47 -8.52 11.48
N ASP A 102 -18.34 -8.15 12.73
CA ASP A 102 -17.67 -6.95 13.24
C ASP A 102 -16.19 -7.13 13.64
N HIS A 103 -15.78 -8.35 14.02
CA HIS A 103 -14.47 -8.60 14.63
C HIS A 103 -13.28 -8.14 13.77
N CYS A 104 -13.30 -8.37 12.43
CA CYS A 104 -12.24 -7.89 11.55
C CYS A 104 -12.24 -6.37 11.42
N LEU A 105 -13.43 -5.74 11.42
CA LEU A 105 -13.54 -4.29 11.37
C LEU A 105 -12.95 -3.65 12.63
N TYR A 106 -13.33 -4.14 13.82
CA TYR A 106 -12.77 -3.66 15.08
C TYR A 106 -11.26 -3.80 15.15
N ASP A 107 -10.70 -4.92 14.71
CA ASP A 107 -9.25 -5.12 14.69
C ASP A 107 -8.54 -4.08 13.82
N ILE A 108 -9.00 -3.87 12.58
CA ILE A 108 -8.44 -2.88 11.67
C ILE A 108 -8.50 -1.47 12.26
N LEU A 109 -9.67 -1.06 12.78
CA LEU A 109 -9.87 0.29 13.34
C LEU A 109 -9.04 0.52 14.61
N THR A 110 -8.93 -0.50 15.45
CA THR A 110 -8.13 -0.44 16.68
C THR A 110 -6.62 -0.34 16.35
N GLN A 111 -6.14 -1.10 15.39
CA GLN A 111 -4.75 -1.02 14.94
C GLN A 111 -4.43 0.32 14.27
N GLN A 112 -5.34 0.85 13.47
CA GLN A 112 -5.21 2.17 12.85
C GLN A 112 -5.16 3.26 13.93
N ARG A 113 -6.09 3.26 14.89
CA ARG A 113 -6.16 4.24 15.97
C ARG A 113 -4.95 4.18 16.91
N SER A 114 -4.39 3.00 17.14
CA SER A 114 -3.18 2.82 17.95
C SER A 114 -1.87 3.18 17.20
N GLY A 115 -1.95 3.51 15.91
CA GLY A 115 -0.79 3.83 15.08
C GLY A 115 0.03 2.61 14.61
N LYS A 116 -0.41 1.39 14.93
CA LYS A 116 0.21 0.15 14.43
C LYS A 116 -0.02 -0.02 12.93
N LEU A 117 -1.24 0.26 12.46
CA LEU A 117 -1.58 0.30 11.04
C LEU A 117 -1.56 1.76 10.56
N LYS A 118 -0.50 2.14 9.87
CA LYS A 118 -0.31 3.51 9.37
C LYS A 118 -1.06 3.70 8.05
N CYS A 119 -2.32 4.10 8.12
CA CYS A 119 -3.18 4.37 6.96
C CYS A 119 -4.27 5.40 7.30
N GLU A 120 -4.89 5.95 6.28
CA GLU A 120 -6.17 6.64 6.36
C GLU A 120 -7.29 5.66 5.99
N ILE A 121 -8.43 5.72 6.69
CA ILE A 121 -9.65 4.97 6.35
C ILE A 121 -10.75 6.00 6.07
N PRO A 122 -10.87 6.49 4.82
CA PRO A 122 -11.84 7.54 4.48
C PRO A 122 -13.29 7.10 4.56
N PHE A 123 -13.56 5.81 4.49
CA PHE A 123 -14.90 5.24 4.63
C PHE A 123 -14.87 3.74 4.91
N ILE A 124 -16.00 3.25 5.39
CA ILE A 124 -16.37 1.83 5.47
C ILE A 124 -17.52 1.61 4.48
N LEU A 125 -17.47 0.54 3.69
CA LEU A 125 -18.52 0.15 2.76
C LEU A 125 -19.06 -1.23 3.12
N SER A 126 -20.38 -1.37 3.15
CA SER A 126 -21.03 -2.63 3.47
C SER A 126 -22.23 -2.92 2.56
N ASN A 127 -22.46 -4.20 2.31
CA ASN A 127 -23.72 -4.67 1.69
C ASN A 127 -24.86 -4.86 2.70
N HIS A 128 -24.63 -4.57 3.99
CA HIS A 128 -25.60 -4.59 5.10
C HIS A 128 -25.42 -3.36 5.98
N VAL A 129 -26.47 -2.97 6.72
CA VAL A 129 -26.42 -1.82 7.64
C VAL A 129 -25.90 -2.18 9.04
N ASP A 130 -25.74 -3.47 9.31
CA ASP A 130 -25.48 -4.02 10.65
C ASP A 130 -24.28 -3.36 11.36
N LEU A 131 -23.27 -2.88 10.63
CA LEU A 131 -22.04 -2.34 11.20
C LEU A 131 -21.92 -0.80 11.11
N GLU A 132 -22.99 -0.10 10.74
CA GLU A 132 -23.01 1.37 10.65
C GLU A 132 -22.72 2.03 12.00
N TYR A 133 -23.20 1.42 13.11
CA TYR A 133 -22.95 1.92 14.46
C TYR A 133 -21.44 1.93 14.80
N ILE A 134 -20.64 0.98 14.30
CA ILE A 134 -19.18 0.96 14.51
C ILE A 134 -18.54 2.13 13.76
N ALA A 135 -18.91 2.33 12.49
CA ALA A 135 -18.42 3.45 11.71
C ALA A 135 -18.68 4.79 12.42
N THR A 136 -19.89 4.95 12.98
CA THR A 136 -20.25 6.13 13.77
C THR A 136 -19.39 6.29 15.03
N GLN A 137 -19.10 5.20 15.77
CA GLN A 137 -18.23 5.25 16.96
C GLN A 137 -16.78 5.67 16.65
N PHE A 138 -16.33 5.43 15.44
CA PHE A 138 -14.99 5.80 15.00
C PHE A 138 -14.94 7.08 14.14
N ASP A 139 -16.08 7.79 14.00
CA ASP A 139 -16.21 9.00 13.16
C ASP A 139 -15.81 8.77 11.69
N ILE A 140 -16.13 7.58 11.16
CA ILE A 140 -15.81 7.21 9.77
C ILE A 140 -17.09 7.16 8.94
N PRO A 141 -17.12 7.80 7.75
CA PRO A 141 -18.26 7.70 6.84
C PRO A 141 -18.61 6.26 6.48
N PHE A 142 -19.91 5.92 6.49
CA PHE A 142 -20.42 4.60 6.14
C PHE A 142 -21.23 4.65 4.86
N TYR A 143 -20.93 3.75 3.92
CA TYR A 143 -21.68 3.58 2.68
C TYR A 143 -22.38 2.23 2.68
N HIS A 144 -23.70 2.24 2.64
CA HIS A 144 -24.52 1.05 2.45
C HIS A 144 -24.79 0.84 0.95
N VAL A 145 -24.22 -0.21 0.38
CA VAL A 145 -24.41 -0.60 -1.03
C VAL A 145 -24.93 -2.04 -1.05
N PRO A 146 -26.26 -2.24 -1.04
CA PRO A 146 -26.85 -3.58 -1.05
C PRO A 146 -26.45 -4.37 -2.29
N VAL A 147 -26.18 -5.66 -2.11
CA VAL A 147 -25.80 -6.56 -3.20
C VAL A 147 -26.76 -7.75 -3.23
N THR A 148 -27.51 -7.88 -4.33
CA THR A 148 -28.31 -9.06 -4.65
C THR A 148 -27.76 -9.71 -5.92
N LYS A 149 -28.33 -10.84 -6.33
CA LYS A 149 -27.96 -11.47 -7.61
C LYS A 149 -28.29 -10.58 -8.81
N GLU A 150 -29.38 -9.85 -8.72
CA GLU A 150 -29.91 -8.98 -9.79
C GLU A 150 -29.17 -7.64 -9.84
N THR A 151 -28.79 -7.09 -8.68
CA THR A 151 -28.19 -5.74 -8.58
C THR A 151 -26.68 -5.74 -8.49
N LYS A 152 -26.02 -6.89 -8.61
CA LYS A 152 -24.58 -7.02 -8.40
C LYS A 152 -23.74 -6.09 -9.28
N GLN A 153 -24.10 -5.94 -10.54
CA GLN A 153 -23.38 -5.06 -11.48
C GLN A 153 -23.54 -3.57 -11.12
N GLU A 154 -24.76 -3.15 -10.81
CA GLU A 154 -25.06 -1.77 -10.39
C GLU A 154 -24.38 -1.42 -9.07
N ALA A 155 -24.42 -2.34 -8.10
CA ALA A 155 -23.72 -2.20 -6.83
C ALA A 155 -22.21 -2.02 -7.02
N GLU A 156 -21.60 -2.77 -7.92
CA GLU A 156 -20.17 -2.67 -8.19
C GLU A 156 -19.79 -1.35 -8.89
N ILE A 157 -20.62 -0.85 -9.80
CA ILE A 157 -20.44 0.49 -10.38
C ILE A 157 -20.45 1.55 -9.29
N GLU A 158 -21.38 1.47 -8.34
CA GLU A 158 -21.44 2.42 -7.22
C GLU A 158 -20.23 2.27 -6.28
N GLN A 159 -19.79 1.04 -6.01
CA GLN A 159 -18.55 0.79 -5.25
C GLN A 159 -17.34 1.45 -5.92
N LEU A 160 -17.16 1.28 -7.22
CA LEU A 160 -16.08 1.90 -7.99
C LEU A 160 -16.17 3.43 -7.98
N ARG A 161 -17.39 3.98 -8.05
CA ARG A 161 -17.62 5.43 -7.94
C ARG A 161 -17.15 5.98 -6.59
N ILE A 162 -17.51 5.28 -5.50
CA ILE A 162 -17.10 5.65 -4.13
C ILE A 162 -15.58 5.56 -3.99
N LEU A 163 -14.98 4.45 -4.42
CA LEU A 163 -13.53 4.24 -4.37
C LEU A 163 -12.76 5.33 -5.11
N THR A 164 -13.21 5.70 -6.32
CA THR A 164 -12.60 6.75 -7.14
C THR A 164 -12.76 8.13 -6.51
N LYS A 165 -13.95 8.46 -5.98
CA LYS A 165 -14.22 9.72 -5.28
C LYS A 165 -13.25 9.95 -4.11
N HIS A 166 -12.97 8.91 -3.34
CA HIS A 166 -12.08 8.98 -2.18
C HIS A 166 -10.60 8.75 -2.52
N LYS A 167 -10.27 8.45 -3.79
CA LYS A 167 -8.90 8.17 -4.26
C LYS A 167 -8.24 7.06 -3.43
N ILE A 168 -8.91 5.93 -3.33
CA ILE A 168 -8.46 4.78 -2.54
C ILE A 168 -7.23 4.14 -3.18
N ASP A 169 -6.22 3.85 -2.37
CA ASP A 169 -4.99 3.18 -2.79
C ASP A 169 -5.11 1.66 -2.72
N CYS A 170 -5.88 1.13 -1.75
CA CYS A 170 -6.04 -0.31 -1.51
C CYS A 170 -7.41 -0.61 -0.90
N ILE A 171 -7.99 -1.76 -1.24
CA ILE A 171 -9.25 -2.27 -0.70
C ILE A 171 -8.94 -3.37 0.32
N VAL A 172 -9.60 -3.32 1.47
CA VAL A 172 -9.52 -4.38 2.48
C VAL A 172 -10.86 -5.06 2.60
N LEU A 173 -10.92 -6.35 2.30
CA LEU A 173 -12.12 -7.18 2.45
C LEU A 173 -12.17 -7.76 3.87
N ALA A 174 -12.72 -6.99 4.83
CA ALA A 174 -12.83 -7.39 6.23
C ALA A 174 -14.10 -8.22 6.45
N ARG A 175 -14.07 -9.51 6.13
CA ARG A 175 -15.25 -10.39 6.11
C ARG A 175 -16.35 -9.88 5.17
N TYR A 176 -15.97 -9.28 4.06
CA TYR A 176 -16.90 -8.94 2.97
C TYR A 176 -17.30 -10.23 2.24
N MET A 177 -18.53 -10.70 2.52
CA MET A 177 -19.02 -12.01 2.07
C MET A 177 -19.61 -11.97 0.66
N GLN A 178 -18.98 -11.17 -0.22
CA GLN A 178 -19.31 -11.09 -1.64
C GLN A 178 -18.08 -11.40 -2.49
N ILE A 179 -18.31 -12.11 -3.60
CA ILE A 179 -17.25 -12.35 -4.59
C ILE A 179 -17.09 -11.07 -5.41
N VAL A 180 -15.95 -10.43 -5.34
CA VAL A 180 -15.59 -9.28 -6.19
C VAL A 180 -15.45 -9.72 -7.65
N SER A 181 -15.85 -8.87 -8.57
CA SER A 181 -15.77 -9.21 -9.99
C SER A 181 -14.39 -8.93 -10.57
N LYS A 182 -14.19 -9.45 -11.78
CA LYS A 182 -12.99 -9.15 -12.57
C LYS A 182 -12.82 -7.65 -12.80
N ASN A 183 -13.91 -6.90 -13.01
CA ASN A 183 -13.84 -5.45 -13.24
C ASN A 183 -13.23 -4.71 -12.05
N LEU A 184 -13.62 -5.04 -10.81
CA LEU A 184 -13.03 -4.44 -9.62
C LEU A 184 -11.55 -4.82 -9.47
N ILE A 185 -11.20 -6.08 -9.74
CA ILE A 185 -9.83 -6.59 -9.68
C ILE A 185 -8.94 -5.90 -10.72
N ASP A 186 -9.43 -5.69 -11.94
CA ASP A 186 -8.68 -5.05 -13.03
C ASP A 186 -8.40 -3.56 -12.74
N VAL A 187 -9.29 -2.88 -12.00
CA VAL A 187 -9.08 -1.48 -11.56
C VAL A 187 -8.10 -1.39 -10.38
N TYR A 188 -8.08 -2.40 -9.51
CA TYR A 188 -7.23 -2.47 -8.31
C TYR A 188 -6.29 -3.69 -8.33
N PRO A 189 -5.44 -3.87 -9.36
CA PRO A 189 -4.58 -5.04 -9.49
C PRO A 189 -3.58 -5.11 -8.33
N SER A 190 -3.58 -6.25 -7.59
CA SER A 190 -2.74 -6.47 -6.40
C SER A 190 -2.96 -5.45 -5.26
N LYS A 191 -4.15 -4.85 -5.19
CA LYS A 191 -4.54 -3.86 -4.18
C LYS A 191 -5.85 -4.21 -3.48
N ILE A 192 -6.23 -5.49 -3.52
CA ILE A 192 -7.39 -6.04 -2.81
C ILE A 192 -6.90 -7.14 -1.89
#